data_856956682f0a643c4beee5cb2105c5d8
#
_entry.id   856956682f0a643c4beee5cb2105c5d8
#
_cell.length_a   1.000
_cell.length_b   1.000
_cell.length_c   1.000
_cell.angle_alpha   90.00
_cell.angle_beta   90.00
_cell.angle_gamma   90.00
#
_symmetry.space_group_name_H-M   'P 1'
#
loop_
_entity.id
_entity.type
_entity.pdbx_description
1 polymer ?
#
loop_
_entity_poly.entity_id
_entity_poly.type
_entity_poly.pdbx_seq_one_letter_code
_entity_poly.pdbx_strand_id
1 'polypeptide(L)'
;MRIATRVSELSLHGCYLDMMNPFPVGTLVLVKISAGDAYFEAKSKIVYSQQNMGAGLTFLETPPQYGPVLERWLDEAQKLNQNRVG
;
A
#
# COMPACT_ATOMS: atom_id res chain seq x y z
N MET A 1 12.22 3.73 -8.36
CA MET A 1 11.15 4.48 -9.01
C MET A 1 10.12 4.92 -7.99
N ARG A 2 9.72 6.15 -8.04
CA ARG A 2 8.68 6.70 -7.16
C ARG A 2 7.35 6.72 -7.86
N ILE A 3 6.31 6.33 -7.11
CA ILE A 3 4.94 6.42 -7.59
C ILE A 3 4.20 7.36 -6.67
N ALA A 4 3.66 8.44 -7.22
CA ALA A 4 2.81 9.37 -6.48
C ALA A 4 1.37 9.07 -6.87
N THR A 5 0.71 8.22 -6.11
CA THR A 5 -0.66 7.82 -6.39
C THR A 5 -1.39 7.49 -5.10
N ARG A 6 -2.67 7.21 -5.23
CA ARG A 6 -3.54 6.97 -4.11
C ARG A 6 -3.57 5.48 -3.75
N VAL A 7 -3.45 5.18 -2.46
CA VAL A 7 -3.61 3.82 -1.95
C VAL A 7 -5.08 3.62 -1.61
N SER A 8 -5.74 2.70 -2.29
CA SER A 8 -7.15 2.41 -2.02
C SER A 8 -7.37 1.29 -1.02
N GLU A 9 -6.43 0.35 -0.93
CA GLU A 9 -6.47 -0.72 0.05
C GLU A 9 -5.08 -0.98 0.58
N LEU A 10 -4.98 -1.28 1.86
CA LEU A 10 -3.72 -1.56 2.53
C LEU A 10 -3.88 -2.76 3.45
N SER A 11 -2.93 -3.69 3.40
CA SER A 11 -2.89 -4.86 4.27
C SER A 11 -1.45 -5.09 4.72
N LEU A 12 -1.26 -6.09 5.59
CA LEU A 12 0.09 -6.46 6.05
C LEU A 12 0.99 -6.97 4.93
N HIS A 13 0.40 -7.45 3.85
CA HIS A 13 1.16 -8.11 2.79
C HIS A 13 1.26 -7.31 1.50
N GLY A 14 0.49 -6.26 1.37
CA GLY A 14 0.51 -5.48 0.15
C GLY A 14 -0.50 -4.35 0.15
N CYS A 15 -0.65 -3.72 -1.00
CA CYS A 15 -1.62 -2.65 -1.16
C CYS A 15 -2.12 -2.58 -2.59
N TYR A 16 -3.20 -1.82 -2.77
CA TYR A 16 -3.76 -1.55 -4.08
C TYR A 16 -3.65 -0.07 -4.36
N LEU A 17 -3.15 0.26 -5.55
CA LEU A 17 -2.93 1.64 -5.96
C LEU A 17 -3.88 2.00 -7.09
N ASP A 18 -4.52 3.17 -6.98
CA ASP A 18 -5.36 3.71 -8.04
C ASP A 18 -4.46 4.37 -9.08
N MET A 19 -4.45 3.86 -10.30
CA MET A 19 -3.60 4.37 -11.38
C MET A 19 -4.31 4.18 -12.71
N MET A 20 -4.17 5.16 -13.59
CA MET A 20 -4.72 5.05 -14.94
C MET A 20 -3.91 4.09 -15.81
N ASN A 21 -2.59 4.17 -15.72
CA ASN A 21 -1.68 3.34 -16.51
C ASN A 21 -0.75 2.58 -15.56
N PRO A 22 -1.23 1.49 -14.95
CA PRO A 22 -0.41 0.75 -14.00
C PRO A 22 0.72 0.01 -14.67
N PHE A 23 1.76 -0.27 -13.91
CA PHE A 23 2.89 -1.03 -14.39
C PHE A 23 2.50 -2.48 -14.66
N PRO A 24 3.18 -3.16 -15.58
CA PRO A 24 2.90 -4.56 -15.86
C PRO A 24 3.15 -5.46 -14.64
N VAL A 25 2.43 -6.55 -14.57
CA VAL A 25 2.65 -7.59 -13.56
C VAL A 25 4.11 -8.04 -13.61
N GLY A 26 4.72 -8.18 -12.45
CA GLY A 26 6.12 -8.56 -12.32
C GLY A 26 7.07 -7.40 -12.13
N THR A 27 6.60 -6.17 -12.33
CA THR A 27 7.44 -4.98 -12.13
C THR A 27 7.79 -4.83 -10.66
N LEU A 28 9.06 -4.57 -10.38
CA LEU A 28 9.54 -4.30 -9.03
C LEU A 28 9.50 -2.80 -8.78
N VAL A 29 8.91 -2.40 -7.67
CA VAL A 29 8.78 -0.99 -7.32
C VAL A 29 9.09 -0.79 -5.84
N LEU A 30 9.52 0.42 -5.51
CA LEU A 30 9.68 0.84 -4.13
C LEU A 30 8.45 1.67 -3.77
N VAL A 31 7.65 1.17 -2.84
CA VAL A 31 6.44 1.84 -2.41
C VAL A 31 6.74 2.67 -1.18
N LYS A 32 6.28 3.91 -1.19
CA LYS A 32 6.41 4.80 -0.05
C LYS A 32 5.04 5.41 0.24
N ILE A 33 4.54 5.17 1.43
CA ILE A 33 3.21 5.64 1.85
C ILE A 33 3.39 6.59 3.02
N SER A 34 2.81 7.78 2.92
CA SER A 34 2.91 8.79 3.97
C SER A 34 1.53 9.09 4.54
N ALA A 35 1.48 9.26 5.86
CA ALA A 35 0.27 9.68 6.55
C ALA A 35 0.67 10.48 7.79
N GLY A 36 0.38 11.79 7.77
CA GLY A 36 0.82 12.68 8.85
C GLY A 36 2.33 12.73 8.96
N ASP A 37 2.86 12.50 10.15
CA ASP A 37 4.29 12.49 10.40
C ASP A 37 4.94 11.13 10.20
N ALA A 38 4.15 10.12 9.89
CA ALA A 38 4.65 8.76 9.74
C ALA A 38 4.72 8.38 8.27
N TYR A 39 5.63 7.49 7.93
CA TYR A 39 5.65 6.92 6.60
C TYR A 39 6.13 5.47 6.65
N PHE A 40 5.80 4.75 5.57
CA PHE A 40 6.10 3.35 5.39
C PHE A 40 6.77 3.18 4.03
N GLU A 41 7.76 2.31 3.95
CA GLU A 41 8.48 2.05 2.71
C GLU A 41 8.73 0.55 2.58
N ALA A 42 8.54 0.00 1.38
CA ALA A 42 8.76 -1.42 1.15
C ALA A 42 9.08 -1.68 -0.31
N LYS A 43 9.98 -2.63 -0.54
CA LYS A 43 10.20 -3.18 -1.88
C LYS A 43 9.01 -4.08 -2.21
N SER A 44 8.44 -3.89 -3.38
CA SER A 44 7.20 -4.53 -3.74
C SER A 44 7.23 -5.02 -5.18
N LYS A 45 6.30 -5.90 -5.49
CA LYS A 45 6.16 -6.44 -6.83
C LYS A 45 4.70 -6.30 -7.26
N ILE A 46 4.50 -5.85 -8.49
CA ILE A 46 3.17 -5.78 -9.07
C ILE A 46 2.69 -7.20 -9.36
N VAL A 47 1.59 -7.60 -8.72
CA VAL A 47 1.03 -8.94 -8.90
C VAL A 47 -0.31 -8.92 -9.62
N TYR A 48 -0.90 -7.74 -9.76
CA TYR A 48 -2.16 -7.54 -10.45
C TYR A 48 -2.12 -6.17 -11.11
N SER A 49 -2.61 -6.07 -12.33
CA SER A 49 -2.59 -4.81 -13.06
C SER A 49 -3.80 -4.75 -13.98
N GLN A 50 -4.54 -3.66 -13.91
CA GLN A 50 -5.70 -3.46 -14.76
C GLN A 50 -5.71 -2.01 -15.23
N GLN A 51 -5.64 -1.83 -16.53
CA GLN A 51 -5.59 -0.51 -17.13
C GLN A 51 -6.83 0.30 -16.78
N ASN A 52 -6.64 1.58 -16.51
CA ASN A 52 -7.67 2.53 -16.09
C ASN A 52 -8.25 2.28 -14.71
N MET A 53 -7.73 1.30 -13.97
CA MET A 53 -8.21 1.00 -12.62
C MET A 53 -7.11 1.05 -11.59
N GLY A 54 -6.07 0.26 -11.75
CA GLY A 54 -5.00 0.28 -10.79
C GLY A 54 -4.14 -0.97 -10.78
N ALA A 55 -3.32 -1.06 -9.75
CA ALA A 55 -2.41 -2.17 -9.58
C ALA A 55 -2.40 -2.66 -8.15
N GLY A 56 -2.42 -3.98 -8.00
CA GLY A 56 -2.20 -4.63 -6.72
C GLY A 56 -0.76 -5.05 -6.61
N LEU A 57 -0.15 -4.83 -5.44
CA LEU A 57 1.21 -5.24 -5.23
C LEU A 57 1.38 -5.95 -3.90
N THR A 58 2.40 -6.81 -3.85
CA THR A 58 2.77 -7.50 -2.64
C THR A 58 4.09 -6.93 -2.14
N PHE A 59 4.20 -6.79 -0.81
CA PHE A 59 5.44 -6.36 -0.19
C PHE A 59 6.40 -7.54 -0.16
N LEU A 60 7.56 -7.37 -0.78
CA LEU A 60 8.59 -8.41 -0.79
C LEU A 60 9.53 -8.27 0.39
N GLU A 61 9.87 -7.03 0.71
CA GLU A 61 10.83 -6.75 1.76
C GLU A 61 10.48 -5.43 2.42
N THR A 62 10.19 -5.50 3.71
CA THR A 62 9.86 -4.32 4.52
C THR A 62 10.94 -4.13 5.56
N PRO A 63 11.65 -3.01 5.57
CA PRO A 63 12.62 -2.75 6.64
C PRO A 63 11.95 -2.86 8.01
N PRO A 64 12.62 -3.44 9.01
CA PRO A 64 11.98 -3.70 10.32
C PRO A 64 11.39 -2.46 10.98
N GLN A 65 11.96 -1.29 10.75
CA GLN A 65 11.46 -0.06 11.36
C GLN A 65 10.08 0.33 10.89
N TYR A 66 9.61 -0.18 9.74
CA TYR A 66 8.31 0.20 9.18
C TYR A 66 7.19 -0.79 9.53
N GLY A 67 7.53 -1.96 10.04
CA GLY A 67 6.52 -2.93 10.45
C GLY A 67 5.52 -2.37 11.46
N PRO A 68 6.00 -1.77 12.56
CA PRO A 68 5.11 -1.18 13.56
C PRO A 68 4.23 -0.05 13.00
N VAL A 69 4.74 0.73 12.04
CA VAL A 69 3.97 1.80 11.41
C VAL A 69 2.77 1.22 10.67
N LEU A 70 3.00 0.17 9.89
CA LEU A 70 1.95 -0.47 9.13
C LEU A 70 0.91 -1.10 10.05
N GLU A 71 1.34 -1.80 11.08
CA GLU A 71 0.43 -2.41 12.05
C GLU A 71 -0.45 -1.37 12.73
N ARG A 72 0.13 -0.24 13.10
CA ARG A 72 -0.60 0.83 13.74
C ARG A 72 -1.65 1.44 12.80
N TRP A 73 -1.30 1.66 11.54
CA TRP A 73 -2.25 2.19 10.56
C TRP A 73 -3.43 1.25 10.35
N LEU A 74 -3.16 -0.05 10.24
CA LEU A 74 -4.21 -1.05 10.05
C LEU A 74 -5.11 -1.14 11.28
N ASP A 75 -4.54 -1.04 12.47
CA ASP A 75 -5.31 -1.06 13.71
C ASP A 75 -6.22 0.17 13.79
N GLU A 76 -5.73 1.34 13.45
CA GLU A 76 -6.51 2.57 13.45
C GLU A 76 -7.65 2.52 12.43
N ALA A 77 -7.39 1.98 11.25
CA ALA A 77 -8.41 1.83 10.22
C ALA A 77 -9.51 0.88 10.67
N GLN A 78 -9.15 -0.19 11.35
CA GLN A 78 -10.10 -1.15 11.86
C GLN A 78 -11.00 -0.54 12.95
N LYS A 79 -10.41 0.27 13.82
CA LYS A 79 -11.18 0.98 14.85
C LYS A 79 -12.16 1.97 14.24
N LEU A 80 -11.75 2.69 13.21
CA LEU A 80 -12.64 3.60 12.50
C LEU A 80 -13.80 2.86 11.85
N ASN A 81 -13.55 1.70 11.27
CA ASN A 81 -14.60 0.90 10.68
C ASN A 81 -15.60 0.39 11.71
N GLN A 82 -15.12 0.01 12.88
CA GLN A 82 -15.99 -0.41 13.98
C GLN A 82 -16.90 0.72 14.44
N ASN A 83 -16.38 1.93 14.49
CA ASN A 83 -17.15 3.10 14.90
C ASN A 83 -18.20 3.50 13.88
N ARG A 84 -18.04 3.08 12.64
CA ARG A 84 -19.02 3.39 11.58
C ARG A 84 -20.23 2.50 11.58
N VAL A 85 -20.15 1.38 12.25
CA VAL A 85 -21.21 0.37 12.22
C VAL A 85 -22.32 0.71 13.23
N GLY A 86 -22.28 1.84 13.78
CA GLY A 86 -23.31 2.29 14.72
C GLY A 86 -24.66 2.51 14.08
#